data_41d94ada59b14b7dfbeda796921770e7
#
_entry.id   41d94ada59b14b7dfbeda796921770e7
#
_cell.length_a   1.000
_cell.length_b   1.000
_cell.length_c   1.000
_cell.angle_alpha   90.00
_cell.angle_beta   90.00
_cell.angle_gamma   90.00
#
_symmetry.space_group_name_H-M   'P 1'
#
loop_
_entity.id
_entity.type
_entity.pdbx_description
1 polymer ?
#
loop_
_entity_poly.entity_id
_entity_poly.type
_entity_poly.pdbx_seq_one_letter_code
_entity_poly.pdbx_strand_id
1 'polypeptide(L)'
;MERRRSSVEVIADILRLGQAGKTEIMYSANMSYFQLQKYLNYLLSLGLIDKVVVGNPSVTYRVTEKGLELLKSIENVLEVLQFE
;
A
#
# COMPACT_ATOMS: atom_id res chain seq x y z
N MET A 1 -6.65 6.76 -23.58
CA MET A 1 -6.64 7.72 -22.50
C MET A 1 -6.24 7.10 -21.18
N GLU A 2 -5.35 7.73 -20.50
CA GLU A 2 -4.83 7.20 -19.28
C GLU A 2 -5.68 7.58 -18.09
N ARG A 3 -5.97 6.60 -17.26
CA ARG A 3 -6.77 6.85 -16.10
C ARG A 3 -5.89 7.07 -14.89
N ARG A 4 -6.10 8.18 -14.22
CA ARG A 4 -5.33 8.48 -13.02
C ARG A 4 -5.90 7.68 -11.86
N ARG A 5 -5.03 7.00 -11.13
CA ARG A 5 -5.45 6.24 -9.97
C ARG A 5 -5.58 7.17 -8.77
N SER A 6 -6.59 6.94 -7.95
CA SER A 6 -6.77 7.71 -6.74
C SER A 6 -5.79 7.23 -5.67
N SER A 7 -5.56 8.08 -4.67
CA SER A 7 -4.73 7.70 -3.54
C SER A 7 -5.29 6.47 -2.83
N VAL A 8 -6.60 6.37 -2.77
CA VAL A 8 -7.24 5.22 -2.12
C VAL A 8 -6.89 3.93 -2.85
N GLU A 9 -6.93 3.96 -4.17
CA GLU A 9 -6.59 2.78 -4.96
C GLU A 9 -5.12 2.39 -4.79
N VAL A 10 -4.24 3.38 -4.74
CA VAL A 10 -2.82 3.13 -4.53
C VAL A 10 -2.58 2.50 -3.17
N ILE A 11 -3.22 3.05 -2.15
CA ILE A 11 -3.09 2.52 -0.79
C ILE A 11 -3.60 1.08 -0.74
N ALA A 12 -4.74 0.81 -1.38
CA ALA A 12 -5.28 -0.54 -1.41
C ALA A 12 -4.29 -1.51 -2.06
N ASP A 13 -3.66 -1.10 -3.16
CA ASP A 13 -2.67 -1.94 -3.83
C ASP A 13 -1.51 -2.29 -2.91
N ILE A 14 -1.03 -1.30 -2.16
CA ILE A 14 0.07 -1.53 -1.24
C ILE A 14 -0.35 -2.51 -0.14
N LEU A 15 -1.52 -2.27 0.45
CA LEU A 15 -1.99 -3.11 1.55
C LEU A 15 -2.26 -4.55 1.11
N ARG A 16 -2.70 -4.74 -0.14
CA ARG A 16 -3.00 -6.09 -0.66
C ARG A 16 -1.75 -6.96 -0.77
N LEU A 17 -0.58 -6.36 -0.84
CA LEU A 17 0.64 -7.14 -0.93
C LEU A 17 0.94 -7.91 0.35
N GLY A 18 0.41 -7.45 1.48
CA GLY A 18 0.65 -8.11 2.74
C GLY A 18 2.00 -7.76 3.32
N GLN A 19 3.06 -8.32 2.76
CA GLN A 19 4.42 -8.01 3.18
C GLN A 19 5.30 -7.95 1.94
N ALA A 20 6.03 -6.85 1.77
CA ALA A 20 6.82 -6.65 0.58
C ALA A 20 7.92 -5.62 0.82
N GLY A 21 8.99 -5.73 0.04
CA GLY A 21 10.06 -4.73 0.06
C GLY A 21 9.72 -3.56 -0.82
N LYS A 22 10.57 -2.52 -0.77
CA LYS A 22 10.31 -1.28 -1.50
C LYS A 22 10.19 -1.50 -3.00
N THR A 23 11.09 -2.29 -3.56
CA THR A 23 11.11 -2.51 -5.00
C THR A 23 9.83 -3.17 -5.47
N GLU A 24 9.40 -4.18 -4.72
CA GLU A 24 8.18 -4.90 -5.06
C GLU A 24 6.96 -3.98 -4.98
N ILE A 25 6.89 -3.16 -3.94
CA ILE A 25 5.79 -2.22 -3.80
C ILE A 25 5.78 -1.23 -4.94
N MET A 26 6.95 -0.72 -5.30
CA MET A 26 7.09 0.25 -6.37
C MET A 26 6.54 -0.28 -7.68
N TYR A 27 6.91 -1.51 -8.02
CA TYR A 27 6.45 -2.11 -9.27
C TYR A 27 4.97 -2.45 -9.22
N SER A 28 4.52 -3.02 -8.10
CA SER A 28 3.12 -3.43 -7.99
C SER A 28 2.16 -2.25 -8.03
N ALA A 29 2.53 -1.14 -7.41
CA ALA A 29 1.68 0.03 -7.36
C ALA A 29 2.00 1.03 -8.48
N ASN A 30 2.99 0.71 -9.30
CA ASN A 30 3.36 1.52 -10.46
C ASN A 30 3.64 2.98 -10.09
N MET A 31 4.58 3.17 -9.18
CA MET A 31 4.90 4.52 -8.69
C MET A 31 6.39 4.78 -8.73
N SER A 32 6.75 6.05 -8.67
CA SER A 32 8.14 6.46 -8.60
C SER A 32 8.66 6.23 -7.17
N TYR A 33 9.98 6.25 -7.03
CA TYR A 33 10.59 6.10 -5.72
C TYR A 33 10.15 7.22 -4.76
N PHE A 34 10.04 8.43 -5.31
CA PHE A 34 9.60 9.58 -4.50
C PHE A 34 8.20 9.36 -3.96
N GLN A 35 7.29 8.91 -4.81
CA GLN A 35 5.92 8.61 -4.37
C GLN A 35 5.89 7.48 -3.38
N LEU A 36 6.71 6.46 -3.61
CA LEU A 36 6.81 5.33 -2.68
C LEU A 36 7.16 5.81 -1.27
N GLN A 37 8.18 6.65 -1.16
CA GLN A 37 8.60 7.16 0.15
C GLN A 37 7.48 7.93 0.84
N LYS A 38 6.75 8.74 0.08
CA LYS A 38 5.62 9.49 0.62
C LYS A 38 4.55 8.55 1.18
N TYR A 39 4.16 7.55 0.40
CA TYR A 39 3.13 6.62 0.84
C TYR A 39 3.58 5.78 2.01
N LEU A 40 4.81 5.29 1.98
CA LEU A 40 5.33 4.49 3.09
C LEU A 40 5.36 5.28 4.39
N ASN A 41 5.86 6.52 4.34
CA ASN A 41 5.90 7.36 5.53
C ASN A 41 4.50 7.61 6.06
N TYR A 42 3.58 7.88 5.16
CA TYR A 42 2.20 8.15 5.54
C TYR A 42 1.56 6.92 6.20
N LEU A 43 1.68 5.77 5.56
CA LEU A 43 1.08 4.55 6.08
C LEU A 43 1.70 4.11 7.39
N LEU A 44 3.02 4.30 7.53
CA LEU A 44 3.69 3.99 8.79
C LEU A 44 3.19 4.91 9.91
N SER A 45 3.02 6.20 9.60
CA SER A 45 2.58 7.16 10.61
C SER A 45 1.17 6.86 11.11
N LEU A 46 0.35 6.25 10.27
CA LEU A 46 -1.02 5.89 10.64
C LEU A 46 -1.11 4.51 11.28
N GLY A 47 -0.01 3.78 11.32
CA GLY A 47 -0.01 2.44 11.89
C GLY A 47 -0.66 1.40 10.99
N LEU A 48 -0.72 1.66 9.70
CA LEU A 48 -1.35 0.75 8.74
C LEU A 48 -0.38 -0.30 8.23
N ILE A 49 0.92 -0.01 8.29
CA ILE A 49 1.98 -0.95 7.98
C ILE A 49 3.07 -0.84 9.02
N ASP A 50 3.88 -1.90 9.14
CA ASP A 50 5.04 -1.96 10.01
C ASP A 50 6.28 -2.22 9.17
N LYS A 51 7.41 -1.73 9.66
CA LYS A 51 8.70 -2.04 9.06
C LYS A 51 9.26 -3.29 9.73
N VAL A 52 9.63 -4.28 8.93
CA VAL A 52 10.15 -5.55 9.43
C VAL A 52 11.55 -5.76 8.88
N VAL A 53 12.50 -5.96 9.78
CA VAL A 53 13.87 -6.25 9.37
C VAL A 53 13.99 -7.75 9.15
N VAL A 54 14.22 -8.15 7.89
CA VAL A 54 14.29 -9.57 7.54
C VAL A 54 15.73 -10.04 7.37
N GLY A 55 16.66 -9.10 7.39
CA GLY A 55 18.08 -9.39 7.28
C GLY A 55 18.82 -8.07 7.35
N ASN A 56 20.14 -8.12 7.40
CA ASN A 56 20.89 -6.88 7.48
C ASN A 56 21.56 -6.64 6.14
N PRO A 57 21.15 -5.61 5.36
CA PRO A 57 20.24 -4.51 5.73
C PRO A 57 18.83 -4.62 5.19
N SER A 58 18.35 -5.78 4.89
CA SER A 58 17.07 -5.98 4.21
C SER A 58 15.87 -5.65 5.10
N VAL A 59 14.95 -4.88 4.54
CA VAL A 59 13.75 -4.44 5.25
C VAL A 59 12.55 -4.66 4.37
N THR A 60 11.45 -5.13 4.97
CA THR A 60 10.18 -5.21 4.28
C THR A 60 9.14 -4.43 5.07
N TYR A 61 7.99 -4.25 4.46
CA TYR A 61 6.87 -3.56 5.08
C TYR A 61 5.70 -4.52 5.11
N ARG A 62 5.07 -4.64 6.27
CA ARG A 62 4.01 -5.61 6.49
C ARG A 62 2.74 -4.88 6.90
N VAL A 63 1.61 -5.29 6.32
CA VAL A 63 0.32 -4.71 6.68
C VAL A 63 -0.02 -5.12 8.11
N THR A 64 -0.55 -4.17 8.89
CA THR A 64 -0.97 -4.41 10.26
C THR A 64 -2.43 -4.82 10.27
N GLU A 65 -2.92 -5.22 11.45
CA GLU A 65 -4.33 -5.51 11.63
C GLU A 65 -5.18 -4.30 11.26
N LYS A 66 -4.74 -3.11 11.68
CA LYS A 66 -5.42 -1.88 11.34
C LYS A 66 -5.43 -1.65 9.83
N GLY A 67 -4.31 -1.98 9.18
CA GLY A 67 -4.23 -1.88 7.73
C GLY A 67 -5.16 -2.84 7.04
N LEU A 68 -5.30 -4.06 7.55
CA LEU A 68 -6.21 -5.03 6.99
C LEU A 68 -7.67 -4.58 7.11
N GLU A 69 -8.00 -3.97 8.25
CA GLU A 69 -9.35 -3.44 8.44
C GLU A 69 -9.65 -2.33 7.45
N LEU A 70 -8.67 -1.45 7.25
CA LEU A 70 -8.85 -0.38 6.27
C LEU A 70 -9.00 -0.95 4.87
N LEU A 71 -8.17 -1.92 4.51
CA LEU A 71 -8.25 -2.54 3.19
C LEU A 71 -9.63 -3.13 2.95
N LYS A 72 -10.17 -3.82 3.94
CA LYS A 72 -11.50 -4.40 3.84
C LYS A 72 -12.55 -3.32 3.58
N SER A 73 -12.46 -2.20 4.29
CA SER A 73 -13.39 -1.09 4.09
C SER A 73 -13.25 -0.49 2.70
N ILE A 74 -12.02 -0.33 2.24
CA ILE A 74 -11.79 0.20 0.89
C ILE A 74 -12.38 -0.72 -0.16
N GLU A 75 -12.14 -2.01 -0.02
CA GLU A 75 -12.65 -2.98 -0.99
C GLU A 75 -14.16 -3.00 -1.02
N ASN A 76 -14.80 -2.86 0.14
CA ASN A 76 -16.25 -2.77 0.20
C ASN A 76 -16.76 -1.55 -0.54
N VAL A 77 -16.11 -0.40 -0.34
CA VAL A 77 -16.51 0.83 -1.02
C VAL A 77 -16.35 0.68 -2.53
N LEU A 78 -15.21 0.15 -2.96
CA LEU A 78 -14.96 -0.01 -4.39
C LEU A 78 -15.94 -0.98 -5.02
N GLU A 79 -16.30 -2.03 -4.29
CA GLU A 79 -17.25 -3.00 -4.79
C GLU A 79 -18.64 -2.38 -4.98
N VAL A 80 -19.06 -1.57 -4.00
CA VAL A 80 -20.36 -0.91 -4.07
C VAL A 80 -20.43 0.06 -5.24
N LEU A 81 -19.37 0.81 -5.45
CA LEU A 81 -19.35 1.81 -6.52
C LEU A 81 -19.25 1.19 -7.90
N GLN A 82 -18.36 0.22 -8.07
CA GLN A 82 -18.21 -0.56 -9.30
C GLN A 82 -18.31 0.25 -10.59
N PHE A 83 -17.48 1.27 -10.69
CA PHE A 83 -17.41 2.04 -11.92
C PHE A 83 -16.67 1.27 -13.00
N GLU A 84 -17.17 1.37 -14.20
CA GLU A 84 -16.49 0.81 -15.36
C GLU A 84 -15.76 1.85 -16.15
#